data_98295166b723256ca140a9b988e8f29b
#
_entry.id   98295166b723256ca140a9b988e8f29b
#
_cell.length_a   1.000
_cell.length_b   1.000
_cell.length_c   1.000
_cell.angle_alpha   90.00
_cell.angle_beta   90.00
_cell.angle_gamma   90.00
#
_symmetry.space_group_name_H-M   'P 1'
#
loop_
_entity.id
_entity.type
_entity.pdbx_description
1 polymer ?
#
loop_
_entity_poly.entity_id
_entity_poly.type
_entity_poly.pdbx_seq_one_letter_code
_entity_poly.pdbx_strand_id
1 'polypeptide(L)'
;LYQMQVIRKKDGSACIVLQNLDQLALNAGDRYKKEGGAAGALMKNIATTIFLAGADPTGFEKYAKRFSEHDRNCILALENNYTDDPRYSSFYIFRQKKSTIMTLCVSPRTYLAFQTEGKICNELGKLYEQTQSMAAAIELYEKEH
;
A
#
# COMPACT_ATOMS: atom_id res chain seq x y z
N LEU A 1 -0.03 -10.97 17.26
CA LEU A 1 0.74 -10.01 18.11
C LEU A 1 1.96 -10.65 18.73
N TYR A 2 1.81 -11.82 19.38
CA TYR A 2 2.93 -12.58 19.96
C TYR A 2 4.01 -12.89 18.92
N GLN A 3 3.62 -13.31 17.72
CA GLN A 3 4.55 -13.56 16.62
C GLN A 3 5.36 -12.35 16.21
N MET A 4 4.78 -11.16 16.18
CA MET A 4 5.50 -9.92 15.84
C MET A 4 6.56 -9.54 16.88
N GLN A 5 6.28 -9.78 18.17
CA GLN A 5 7.27 -9.55 19.22
C GLN A 5 8.43 -10.54 19.14
N VAL A 6 8.16 -11.79 18.73
CA VAL A 6 9.17 -12.83 18.54
C VAL A 6 10.02 -12.57 17.30
N ILE A 7 9.42 -12.07 16.20
CA ILE A 7 10.13 -11.73 14.97
C ILE A 7 11.24 -10.69 15.25
N ARG A 8 10.94 -9.63 16.01
CA ARG A 8 11.92 -8.61 16.38
C ARG A 8 13.11 -9.18 17.17
N LYS A 9 12.86 -10.16 18.07
CA LYS A 9 13.92 -10.81 18.84
C LYS A 9 14.83 -11.72 17.99
N LYS A 10 14.42 -12.04 16.78
CA LYS A 10 15.15 -12.89 15.82
C LYS A 10 15.64 -12.10 14.60
N ASP A 11 15.82 -10.78 14.75
CA ASP A 11 16.25 -9.87 13.68
C ASP A 11 15.37 -9.92 12.41
N GLY A 12 14.14 -10.39 12.55
CA GLY A 12 13.17 -10.42 11.47
C GLY A 12 12.39 -9.13 11.33
N SER A 13 11.82 -8.90 10.15
CA SER A 13 10.87 -7.83 9.87
C SER A 13 9.55 -8.38 9.36
N ALA A 14 8.47 -7.63 9.58
CA ALA A 14 7.15 -7.96 9.04
C ALA A 14 6.57 -6.75 8.32
N CYS A 15 6.01 -6.99 7.14
CA CYS A 15 5.20 -6.03 6.41
C CYS A 15 3.75 -6.47 6.47
N ILE A 16 2.86 -5.54 6.84
CA ILE A 16 1.42 -5.79 6.90
C ILE A 16 0.75 -4.77 5.98
N VAL A 17 -0.04 -5.28 5.05
CA VAL A 17 -0.87 -4.47 4.15
C VAL A 17 -2.30 -4.56 4.62
N LEU A 18 -2.95 -3.43 4.79
CA LEU A 18 -4.32 -3.31 5.28
C LEU A 18 -5.09 -2.35 4.40
N GLN A 19 -6.31 -2.72 4.06
CA GLN A 19 -7.26 -1.80 3.44
C GLN A 19 -7.94 -0.91 4.50
N ASN A 20 -8.17 -1.46 5.69
CA ASN A 20 -8.79 -0.75 6.80
C ASN A 20 -8.22 -1.29 8.13
N LEU A 21 -7.89 -0.39 9.04
CA LEU A 21 -7.43 -0.73 10.40
C LEU A 21 -8.50 -1.38 11.27
N ASP A 22 -9.77 -1.08 11.03
CA ASP A 22 -10.87 -1.68 11.78
C ASP A 22 -10.94 -3.20 11.59
N GLN A 23 -10.46 -3.73 10.45
CA GLN A 23 -10.33 -5.17 10.23
C GLN A 23 -9.40 -5.85 11.25
N LEU A 24 -8.36 -5.15 11.69
CA LEU A 24 -7.49 -5.64 12.77
C LEU A 24 -8.19 -5.68 14.14
N ALA A 25 -9.07 -4.72 14.39
CA ALA A 25 -9.81 -4.65 15.64
C ALA A 25 -10.88 -5.76 15.74
N LEU A 26 -11.54 -6.08 14.61
CA LEU A 26 -12.56 -7.13 14.54
C LEU A 26 -11.98 -8.53 14.73
N ASN A 27 -10.77 -8.78 14.26
CA ASN A 27 -10.12 -10.09 14.32
C ASN A 27 -9.36 -10.37 15.63
N ALA A 28 -9.24 -9.39 16.50
CA ALA A 28 -8.43 -9.45 17.71
C ALA A 28 -9.23 -9.75 18.97
N GLY A 29 -10.10 -10.70 19.01
CA GLY A 29 -10.84 -11.18 20.18
C GLY A 29 -10.92 -10.28 21.43
N ASP A 30 -11.85 -10.49 22.32
CA ASP A 30 -12.20 -9.64 23.48
C ASP A 30 -11.05 -9.28 24.44
N ARG A 31 -9.96 -10.04 24.43
CA ARG A 31 -8.79 -9.79 25.33
C ARG A 31 -8.08 -8.45 25.08
N TYR A 32 -8.26 -7.84 23.93
CA TYR A 32 -7.55 -6.62 23.52
C TYR A 32 -8.43 -5.37 23.48
N LYS A 33 -9.66 -5.45 23.96
CA LYS A 33 -10.60 -4.31 23.96
C LYS A 33 -10.22 -3.19 24.93
N LYS A 34 -9.44 -3.46 25.99
CA LYS A 34 -9.21 -2.50 27.09
C LYS A 34 -8.17 -1.40 26.84
N GLU A 35 -7.28 -1.51 25.84
CA GLU A 35 -6.22 -0.50 25.61
C GLU A 35 -5.97 -0.21 24.11
N GLY A 36 -7.00 0.00 23.32
CA GLY A 36 -6.86 0.20 21.87
C GLY A 36 -6.60 -1.09 21.11
N GLY A 37 -6.74 -2.24 21.76
CA GLY A 37 -6.74 -3.57 21.15
C GLY A 37 -5.45 -3.96 20.46
N ALA A 38 -5.55 -4.98 19.60
CA ALA A 38 -4.45 -5.44 18.76
C ALA A 38 -3.95 -4.37 17.79
N ALA A 39 -4.86 -3.53 17.28
CA ALA A 39 -4.50 -2.41 16.41
C ALA A 39 -3.64 -1.38 17.15
N GLY A 40 -3.97 -1.00 18.37
CA GLY A 40 -3.17 -0.06 19.17
C GLY A 40 -1.78 -0.62 19.52
N ALA A 41 -1.70 -1.90 19.87
CA ALA A 41 -0.42 -2.56 20.15
C ALA A 41 0.43 -2.71 18.88
N LEU A 42 -0.18 -3.01 17.73
CA LEU A 42 0.48 -3.04 16.44
C LEU A 42 1.05 -1.66 16.09
N MET A 43 0.22 -0.62 16.20
CA MET A 43 0.58 0.76 15.88
C MET A 43 1.73 1.29 16.74
N LYS A 44 1.80 0.90 18.03
CA LYS A 44 2.92 1.25 18.92
C LYS A 44 4.26 0.64 18.47
N ASN A 45 4.21 -0.50 17.78
CA ASN A 45 5.40 -1.27 17.38
C ASN A 45 5.79 -1.08 15.90
N ILE A 46 4.95 -0.45 15.09
CA ILE A 46 5.28 -0.16 13.69
C ILE A 46 6.35 0.94 13.64
N ALA A 47 7.47 0.64 13.00
CA ALA A 47 8.55 1.60 12.79
C ALA A 47 8.27 2.53 11.58
N THR A 48 7.66 2.00 10.53
CA THR A 48 7.36 2.73 9.29
C THR A 48 5.91 2.48 8.90
N THR A 49 5.19 3.54 8.58
CA THR A 49 3.82 3.49 8.04
C THR A 49 3.83 4.13 6.66
N ILE A 50 3.22 3.47 5.69
CA ILE A 50 3.05 3.98 4.33
C ILE A 50 1.56 4.11 4.07
N PHE A 51 1.13 5.29 3.66
CA PHE A 51 -0.22 5.55 3.21
C PHE A 51 -0.22 5.70 1.69
N LEU A 52 -1.09 4.98 1.05
CA LEU A 52 -1.36 5.13 -0.38
C LEU A 52 -2.47 6.16 -0.60
N ALA A 53 -2.60 6.67 -1.81
CA ALA A 53 -3.67 7.56 -2.18
C ALA A 53 -5.05 6.95 -1.87
N GLY A 54 -5.98 7.76 -1.40
CA GLY A 54 -7.30 7.33 -0.94
C GLY A 54 -7.32 6.71 0.47
N ALA A 55 -6.18 6.68 1.19
CA ALA A 55 -6.16 6.24 2.58
C ALA A 55 -6.90 7.24 3.48
N ASP A 56 -7.73 6.71 4.40
CA ASP A 56 -8.38 7.50 5.43
C ASP A 56 -7.53 7.51 6.72
N PRO A 57 -6.95 8.66 7.11
CA PRO A 57 -6.17 8.76 8.33
C PRO A 57 -7.00 8.72 9.59
N THR A 58 -8.33 8.96 9.53
CA THR A 58 -9.19 9.03 10.73
C THR A 58 -9.25 7.70 11.49
N GLY A 59 -9.24 6.58 10.79
CA GLY A 59 -9.13 5.26 11.39
C GLY A 59 -7.84 5.07 12.19
N PHE A 60 -6.74 5.72 11.79
CA PHE A 60 -5.47 5.69 12.52
C PHE A 60 -5.50 6.50 13.81
N GLU A 61 -6.20 7.61 13.85
CA GLU A 61 -6.25 8.50 15.01
C GLU A 61 -6.90 7.85 16.23
N LYS A 62 -7.86 6.99 15.98
CA LYS A 62 -8.52 6.20 17.02
C LYS A 62 -7.54 5.33 17.81
N TYR A 63 -6.46 4.88 17.16
CA TYR A 63 -5.50 3.93 17.72
C TYR A 63 -4.13 4.53 18.04
N ALA A 64 -3.77 5.64 17.41
CA ALA A 64 -2.50 6.31 17.65
C ALA A 64 -2.60 7.80 17.29
N LYS A 65 -2.60 8.66 18.29
CA LYS A 65 -2.42 10.13 18.12
C LYS A 65 -0.97 10.42 17.71
N ARG A 66 -0.52 9.89 16.58
CA ARG A 66 0.86 9.99 16.11
C ARG A 66 1.05 11.04 15.04
N PHE A 67 -0.02 11.35 14.30
CA PHE A 67 0.03 12.24 13.17
C PHE A 67 -0.34 13.66 13.59
N SER A 68 0.45 14.62 13.17
CA SER A 68 0.13 16.02 13.27
C SER A 68 -1.01 16.38 12.31
N GLU A 69 -1.60 17.54 12.47
CA GLU A 69 -2.58 18.07 11.49
C GLU A 69 -1.96 18.19 10.08
N HIS A 70 -0.70 18.58 10.02
CA HIS A 70 0.05 18.62 8.76
C HIS A 70 0.15 17.23 8.13
N ASP A 71 0.51 16.20 8.90
CA ASP A 71 0.58 14.81 8.38
C ASP A 71 -0.76 14.36 7.81
N ARG A 72 -1.86 14.66 8.51
CA ARG A 72 -3.22 14.33 8.05
C ARG A 72 -3.55 14.99 6.73
N ASN A 73 -3.30 16.30 6.63
CA ASN A 73 -3.56 17.06 5.42
C ASN A 73 -2.72 16.53 4.25
N CYS A 74 -1.47 16.15 4.49
CA CYS A 74 -0.63 15.50 3.49
C CYS A 74 -1.19 14.15 3.02
N ILE A 75 -1.69 13.31 3.94
CA ILE A 75 -2.28 12.01 3.60
C ILE A 75 -3.57 12.19 2.78
N LEU A 76 -4.43 13.11 3.19
CA LEU A 76 -5.70 13.40 2.48
C LEU A 76 -5.47 14.04 1.11
N ALA A 77 -4.37 14.78 0.96
CA ALA A 77 -3.98 15.42 -0.31
C ALA A 77 -3.23 14.49 -1.27
N LEU A 78 -3.00 13.21 -0.89
CA LEU A 78 -2.41 12.24 -1.81
C LEU A 78 -3.35 12.01 -2.99
N GLU A 79 -2.93 12.49 -4.13
CA GLU A 79 -3.69 12.34 -5.37
C GLU A 79 -3.54 10.92 -5.92
N ASN A 80 -4.66 10.40 -6.37
CA ASN A 80 -4.68 9.21 -7.20
C ASN A 80 -4.43 9.69 -8.63
N ASN A 81 -3.20 9.68 -9.09
CA ASN A 81 -2.81 10.18 -10.41
C ASN A 81 -3.34 9.30 -11.58
N TYR A 82 -4.32 8.45 -11.30
CA TYR A 82 -4.94 7.55 -12.30
C TYR A 82 -5.62 8.29 -13.46
N THR A 83 -5.91 9.58 -13.33
CA THR A 83 -6.60 10.31 -14.39
C THR A 83 -5.67 10.83 -15.47
N ASP A 84 -4.43 11.19 -15.13
CA ASP A 84 -3.49 11.81 -16.08
C ASP A 84 -2.42 10.80 -16.56
N ASP A 85 -1.73 10.13 -15.65
CA ASP A 85 -0.77 9.08 -16.00
C ASP A 85 -0.76 7.99 -14.91
N PRO A 86 -1.33 6.82 -15.19
CA PRO A 86 -1.46 5.75 -14.21
C PRO A 86 -0.12 5.12 -13.76
N ARG A 87 0.99 5.47 -14.42
CA ARG A 87 2.33 5.02 -14.02
C ARG A 87 2.87 5.74 -12.80
N TYR A 88 2.24 6.85 -12.40
CA TYR A 88 2.62 7.63 -11.23
C TYR A 88 1.65 7.38 -10.10
N SER A 89 2.16 7.20 -8.90
CA SER A 89 1.36 7.09 -7.70
C SER A 89 2.08 7.77 -6.54
N SER A 90 1.38 8.67 -5.87
CA SER A 90 1.93 9.34 -4.69
C SER A 90 1.60 8.55 -3.43
N PHE A 91 2.54 8.50 -2.50
CA PHE A 91 2.36 7.87 -1.22
C PHE A 91 3.10 8.65 -0.12
N TYR A 92 2.58 8.56 1.10
CA TYR A 92 3.12 9.21 2.27
C TYR A 92 3.83 8.21 3.16
N ILE A 93 5.09 8.50 3.52
CA ILE A 93 5.87 7.68 4.44
C ILE A 93 6.02 8.43 5.76
N PHE A 94 5.71 7.74 6.86
CA PHE A 94 5.94 8.20 8.22
C PHE A 94 6.85 7.22 8.94
N ARG A 95 8.00 7.71 9.42
CA ARG A 95 8.97 6.90 10.17
C ARG A 95 9.62 7.73 11.27
N GLN A 96 9.52 7.28 12.52
CA GLN A 96 10.21 7.90 13.69
C GLN A 96 10.01 9.43 13.78
N LYS A 97 8.78 9.90 13.65
CA LYS A 97 8.40 11.33 13.64
C LYS A 97 8.92 12.14 12.45
N LYS A 98 9.49 11.51 11.45
CA LYS A 98 9.82 12.10 10.16
C LYS A 98 8.85 11.61 9.12
N SER A 99 8.47 12.48 8.21
CA SER A 99 7.52 12.17 7.17
C SER A 99 7.91 12.82 5.84
N THR A 100 7.47 12.22 4.75
CA THR A 100 7.66 12.76 3.40
C THR A 100 6.62 12.18 2.47
N ILE A 101 6.27 12.94 1.43
CA ILE A 101 5.55 12.45 0.27
C ILE A 101 6.57 11.98 -0.74
N MET A 102 6.32 10.82 -1.34
CA MET A 102 7.12 10.27 -2.43
C MET A 102 6.21 9.92 -3.60
N THR A 103 6.75 9.99 -4.78
CA THR A 103 6.06 9.55 -5.99
C THR A 103 6.77 8.33 -6.55
N LEU A 104 6.02 7.24 -6.71
CA LEU A 104 6.44 6.07 -7.44
C LEU A 104 6.18 6.35 -8.94
N CYS A 105 7.20 6.16 -9.75
CA CYS A 105 7.08 6.15 -11.20
C CYS A 105 7.55 4.78 -11.70
N VAL A 106 6.69 4.06 -12.39
CA VAL A 106 7.04 2.76 -12.99
C VAL A 106 7.26 2.91 -14.50
N SER A 107 8.13 2.08 -15.07
CA SER A 107 8.29 2.04 -16.52
C SER A 107 7.00 1.55 -17.19
N PRO A 108 6.72 1.92 -18.47
CA PRO A 108 5.57 1.42 -19.20
C PRO A 108 5.47 -0.12 -19.16
N ARG A 109 6.58 -0.80 -19.35
CA ARG A 109 6.66 -2.28 -19.29
C ARG A 109 6.29 -2.84 -17.93
N THR A 110 6.79 -2.21 -16.85
CA THR A 110 6.43 -2.61 -15.49
C THR A 110 4.95 -2.37 -15.24
N TYR A 111 4.42 -1.24 -15.66
CA TYR A 111 3.00 -0.93 -15.53
C TYR A 111 2.13 -1.99 -16.24
N LEU A 112 2.45 -2.33 -17.49
CA LEU A 112 1.73 -3.35 -18.25
C LEU A 112 1.84 -4.75 -17.64
N ALA A 113 3.00 -5.10 -17.07
CA ALA A 113 3.22 -6.40 -16.43
C ALA A 113 2.36 -6.61 -15.17
N PHE A 114 1.99 -5.53 -14.48
CA PHE A 114 1.16 -5.56 -13.26
C PHE A 114 -0.26 -5.02 -13.49
N GLN A 115 -0.67 -4.84 -14.75
CA GLN A 115 -1.98 -4.33 -15.09
C GLN A 115 -3.09 -5.31 -14.72
N THR A 116 -4.19 -4.77 -14.18
CA THR A 116 -5.38 -5.53 -13.80
C THR A 116 -6.65 -5.10 -14.56
N GLU A 117 -6.55 -4.09 -15.42
CA GLU A 117 -7.66 -3.66 -16.24
C GLU A 117 -8.03 -4.73 -17.27
N GLY A 118 -9.29 -5.19 -17.23
CA GLY A 118 -9.73 -6.34 -18.00
C GLY A 118 -9.52 -6.22 -19.51
N LYS A 119 -9.64 -5.02 -20.08
CA LYS A 119 -9.42 -4.80 -21.51
C LYS A 119 -7.95 -5.04 -21.87
N ILE A 120 -7.04 -4.38 -21.17
CA ILE A 120 -5.57 -4.50 -21.39
C ILE A 120 -5.11 -5.94 -21.12
N CYS A 121 -5.58 -6.56 -20.02
CA CYS A 121 -5.26 -7.95 -19.70
C CYS A 121 -5.70 -8.93 -20.80
N ASN A 122 -6.87 -8.73 -21.39
CA ASN A 122 -7.37 -9.57 -22.48
C ASN A 122 -6.54 -9.41 -23.76
N GLU A 123 -6.12 -8.19 -24.10
CA GLU A 123 -5.27 -7.91 -25.25
C GLU A 123 -3.87 -8.50 -25.05
N LEU A 124 -3.26 -8.28 -23.90
CA LEU A 124 -1.98 -8.91 -23.55
C LEU A 124 -2.06 -10.43 -23.53
N GLY A 125 -3.19 -11.00 -23.08
CA GLY A 125 -3.43 -12.45 -23.12
C GLY A 125 -3.41 -13.01 -24.53
N LYS A 126 -4.06 -12.36 -25.50
CA LYS A 126 -4.04 -12.76 -26.91
C LYS A 126 -2.62 -12.69 -27.51
N LEU A 127 -1.88 -11.63 -27.19
CA LEU A 127 -0.49 -11.48 -27.64
C LEU A 127 0.43 -12.52 -26.99
N TYR A 128 0.16 -12.87 -25.72
CA TYR A 128 0.88 -13.95 -25.04
C TYR A 128 0.63 -15.32 -25.70
N GLU A 129 -0.60 -15.63 -26.12
CA GLU A 129 -0.92 -16.87 -26.83
C GLU A 129 -0.15 -16.99 -28.16
N GLN A 130 0.11 -15.85 -28.83
CA GLN A 130 0.89 -15.82 -30.08
C GLN A 130 2.39 -15.94 -29.85
N THR A 131 2.91 -15.28 -28.82
CA THR A 131 4.35 -15.13 -28.59
C THR A 131 4.92 -16.15 -27.61
N GLN A 132 4.08 -16.77 -26.78
CA GLN A 132 4.44 -17.66 -25.67
C GLN A 132 5.42 -17.00 -24.68
N SER A 133 5.49 -15.65 -24.67
CA SER A 133 6.37 -14.86 -23.82
C SER A 133 5.68 -13.56 -23.41
N MET A 134 5.51 -13.32 -22.12
CA MET A 134 4.93 -12.07 -21.61
C MET A 134 5.77 -10.84 -21.99
N ALA A 135 7.09 -10.96 -21.99
CA ALA A 135 7.96 -9.86 -22.40
C ALA A 135 7.76 -9.49 -23.88
N ALA A 136 7.62 -10.48 -24.76
CA ALA A 136 7.35 -10.25 -26.18
C ALA A 136 5.93 -9.72 -26.40
N ALA A 137 4.96 -10.19 -25.66
CA ALA A 137 3.57 -9.68 -25.71
C ALA A 137 3.50 -8.21 -25.33
N ILE A 138 4.17 -7.81 -24.24
CA ILE A 138 4.26 -6.41 -23.81
C ILE A 138 4.96 -5.56 -24.87
N GLU A 139 6.05 -6.04 -25.45
CA GLU A 139 6.76 -5.30 -26.51
C GLU A 139 5.91 -5.09 -27.77
N LEU A 140 5.08 -6.09 -28.13
CA LEU A 140 4.13 -5.92 -29.24
C LEU A 140 3.04 -4.94 -28.87
N TYR A 141 2.47 -5.04 -27.68
CA TYR A 141 1.45 -4.12 -27.20
C TYR A 141 1.94 -2.66 -27.22
N GLU A 142 3.17 -2.39 -26.76
CA GLU A 142 3.79 -1.05 -26.81
C GLU A 142 3.99 -0.50 -28.22
N LYS A 143 4.14 -1.38 -29.24
CA LYS A 143 4.29 -0.96 -30.65
C LYS A 143 2.98 -0.64 -31.33
N GLU A 144 1.88 -1.22 -30.84
CA GLU A 144 0.54 -1.06 -31.42
C GLU A 144 -0.24 0.11 -30.81
N HIS A 145 0.17 0.57 -29.62
CA HIS A 145 -0.48 1.64 -28.83
C HIS A 145 0.50 2.74 -28.46
#